data_185fa07712d52107f668b396f31e0497
#
_entry.id   185fa07712d52107f668b396f31e0497
#
_cell.length_a   1.000
_cell.length_b   1.000
_cell.length_c   1.000
_cell.angle_alpha   90.00
_cell.angle_beta   90.00
_cell.angle_gamma   90.00
#
_symmetry.space_group_name_H-M   'P 1'
#
loop_
_entity.id
_entity.type
_entity.pdbx_description
1 polymer ?
#
loop_
_entity_poly.entity_id
_entity_poly.type
_entity_poly.pdbx_seq_one_letter_code
_entity_poly.pdbx_strand_id
1 'polypeptide(L)'
;MKLLTKTLLMSLLLIGAPVMAGSGHSHDTDGGHSLAPVSSDEAVNRASKKVKQLADAGKIDATWSDVKAASVEQKSYAKGPEWVIIFKNDKVSDTSKQTLYLFFSPDGHYIAANYTGN
;
A
#
# COMPACT_ATOMS: atom_id res chain seq x y z
N MET A 1 13.03 -22.06 -2.82
CA MET A 1 13.03 -21.68 -3.05
C MET A 1 12.66 -20.99 -3.42
N LYS A 2 12.38 -20.52 -3.45
CA LYS A 2 11.98 -19.88 -3.85
C LYS A 2 12.12 -18.83 -3.92
N LEU A 3 12.30 -18.34 -3.80
CA LEU A 3 12.46 -17.44 -3.96
C LEU A 3 12.65 -16.81 -4.65
N LEU A 4 12.72 -16.78 -5.01
CA LEU A 4 12.92 -16.22 -5.71
C LEU A 4 12.65 -15.56 -6.35
N THR A 5 12.23 -15.57 -6.50
CA THR A 5 11.96 -15.07 -7.22
C THR A 5 11.72 -14.15 -7.36
N LYS A 6 11.39 -13.78 -7.10
CA LYS A 6 11.12 -13.00 -7.32
C LYS A 6 11.46 -12.06 -7.55
N THR A 7 11.77 -11.90 -7.44
CA THR A 7 12.11 -11.15 -7.74
C THR A 7 12.26 -10.51 -8.49
N LEU A 8 12.09 -10.40 -8.73
CA LEU A 8 12.21 -9.82 -9.50
C LEU A 8 12.02 -9.02 -9.89
N LEU A 9 11.61 -8.88 -9.84
CA LEU A 9 11.28 -8.20 -10.34
C LEU A 9 11.41 -7.32 -10.43
N MET A 10 11.43 -7.19 -10.23
CA MET A 10 11.45 -6.37 -10.37
C MET A 10 11.73 -5.59 -10.79
N SER A 11 11.80 -5.51 -10.76
CA SER A 11 12.01 -4.77 -11.26
C SER A 11 12.02 -4.04 -11.77
N LEU A 12 11.81 -3.95 -11.86
CA LEU A 12 11.70 -3.32 -12.47
C LEU A 12 11.75 -2.44 -12.62
N LEU A 13 11.62 -2.40 -12.39
CA LEU A 13 11.50 -1.51 -12.56
C LEU A 13 11.70 -0.70 -12.80
N LEU A 14 11.91 -0.59 -12.69
CA LEU A 14 12.02 0.21 -12.92
C LEU A 14 12.01 0.97 -13.43
N ILE A 15 11.86 1.08 -13.55
CA ILE A 15 11.74 1.68 -14.04
C ILE A 15 11.74 2.67 -14.11
N GLY A 16 11.70 2.95 -13.87
CA GLY A 16 11.65 3.91 -13.97
C GLY A 16 11.59 4.78 -13.95
N ALA A 17 11.57 4.88 -13.82
CA ALA A 17 11.47 5.69 -13.86
C ALA A 17 11.47 6.52 -14.00
N PRO A 18 11.44 6.62 -14.06
CA PRO A 18 11.28 7.43 -14.18
C PRO A 18 11.17 8.30 -14.15
N VAL A 19 11.14 8.42 -14.09
CA VAL A 19 10.97 9.16 -14.08
C VAL A 19 10.88 10.01 -14.07
N MET A 20 10.76 10.22 -14.00
CA MET A 20 10.64 10.96 -14.04
C MET A 20 10.53 11.84 -13.86
N ALA A 21 10.46 12.00 -13.76
CA ALA A 21 10.28 12.67 -13.63
C ALA A 21 10.06 13.50 -13.60
N GLY A 22 9.89 13.64 -13.47
CA GLY A 22 9.64 14.42 -13.53
C GLY A 22 9.41 15.21 -13.35
N SER A 23 9.25 15.37 -13.28
CA SER A 23 8.99 16.03 -13.21
C SER A 23 8.72 16.83 -12.85
N GLY A 24 8.55 17.03 -12.64
CA GLY A 24 8.22 17.72 -12.40
C GLY A 24 7.87 18.48 -12.13
N HIS A 25 7.72 18.82 -12.12
CA HIS A 25 7.36 19.57 -11.98
C HIS A 25 6.73 20.02 -11.63
N SER A 26 6.46 19.98 -11.44
CA SER A 26 5.80 20.36 -11.17
C SER A 26 5.31 20.94 -10.67
N HIS A 27 5.11 21.39 -10.63
CA HIS A 27 4.63 21.99 -10.25
C HIS A 27 3.83 22.31 -10.00
N ASP A 28 3.55 22.23 -9.94
CA ASP A 28 2.80 22.45 -9.80
C ASP A 28 2.07 22.63 -9.37
N THR A 29 1.79 22.94 -9.31
CA THR A 29 1.15 22.96 -8.94
C THR A 29 0.25 23.08 -8.60
N ASP A 30 -0.32 23.46 -8.70
CA ASP A 30 -1.17 23.55 -8.27
C ASP A 30 -1.94 23.02 -7.68
N GLY A 31 -1.76 23.14 -7.93
CA GLY A 31 -2.60 22.44 -7.42
C GLY A 31 -2.97 21.89 -6.33
N GLY A 32 -2.84 22.19 -5.67
CA GLY A 32 -3.10 21.73 -4.44
C GLY A 32 -3.56 20.33 -4.37
N HIS A 33 -4.51 20.03 -4.97
CA HIS A 33 -4.97 18.65 -4.95
C HIS A 33 -4.31 17.96 -6.10
N SER A 34 -3.35 17.21 -5.80
CA SER A 34 -2.70 16.41 -6.80
C SER A 34 -3.48 15.13 -7.03
N LEU A 35 -3.75 14.85 -8.27
CA LEU A 35 -4.33 13.58 -8.68
C LEU A 35 -3.26 12.69 -9.28
N ALA A 36 -2.00 13.09 -9.18
CA ALA A 36 -0.91 12.29 -9.69
C ALA A 36 -0.81 10.98 -8.92
N PRO A 37 -0.62 9.85 -9.61
CA PRO A 37 -0.47 8.57 -8.93
C PRO A 37 0.77 8.56 -8.05
N VAL A 38 0.69 7.87 -6.94
CA VAL A 38 1.87 7.62 -6.12
C VAL A 38 2.53 6.32 -6.57
N SER A 39 3.80 6.17 -6.22
CA SER A 39 4.52 4.93 -6.49
C SER A 39 4.06 3.83 -5.54
N SER A 40 4.42 2.58 -5.86
CA SER A 40 4.14 1.47 -4.95
C SER A 40 4.85 1.66 -3.62
N ASP A 41 6.07 2.21 -3.63
CA ASP A 41 6.79 2.46 -2.38
C ASP A 41 6.06 3.48 -1.52
N GLU A 42 5.55 4.53 -2.14
CA GLU A 42 4.79 5.53 -1.39
C GLU A 42 3.49 4.94 -0.86
N ALA A 43 2.83 4.10 -1.65
CA ALA A 43 1.61 3.43 -1.20
C ALA A 43 1.90 2.56 0.02
N VAL A 44 3.00 1.82 0.00
CA VAL A 44 3.41 0.98 1.12
C VAL A 44 3.70 1.84 2.35
N ASN A 45 4.40 2.97 2.17
CA ASN A 45 4.70 3.86 3.29
C ASN A 45 3.43 4.38 3.94
N ARG A 46 2.48 4.80 3.13
CA ARG A 46 1.21 5.31 3.64
C ARG A 46 0.40 4.23 4.33
N ALA A 47 0.42 3.02 3.77
CA ALA A 47 -0.26 1.89 4.39
C ALA A 47 0.36 1.54 5.74
N SER A 48 1.68 1.53 5.83
CA SER A 48 2.37 1.23 7.08
C SER A 48 2.03 2.24 8.17
N LYS A 49 1.98 3.52 7.80
CA LYS A 49 1.58 4.56 8.74
C LYS A 49 0.14 4.38 9.19
N LYS A 50 -0.73 4.01 8.27
CA LYS A 50 -2.15 3.79 8.61
C LYS A 50 -2.30 2.60 9.55
N VAL A 51 -1.56 1.52 9.32
CA VAL A 51 -1.61 0.36 10.21
C VAL A 51 -1.19 0.76 11.62
N LYS A 52 -0.12 1.54 11.76
CA LYS A 52 0.29 2.03 13.07
C LYS A 52 -0.79 2.87 13.72
N GLN A 53 -1.41 3.75 12.97
CA GLN A 53 -2.49 4.58 13.49
C GLN A 53 -3.67 3.74 13.97
N LEU A 54 -4.03 2.72 13.20
CA LEU A 54 -5.14 1.85 13.56
C LEU A 54 -4.81 1.04 14.82
N ALA A 55 -3.58 0.55 14.94
CA ALA A 55 -3.16 -0.19 16.10
C ALA A 55 -3.11 0.71 17.33
N ASP A 56 -2.56 1.93 17.18
CA ASP A 56 -2.47 2.88 18.28
C ASP A 56 -3.85 3.31 18.76
N ALA A 57 -4.80 3.37 17.86
CA ALA A 57 -6.18 3.74 18.20
C ALA A 57 -6.99 2.56 18.74
N GLY A 58 -6.41 1.37 18.81
CA GLY A 58 -7.10 0.20 19.32
C GLY A 58 -8.10 -0.40 18.36
N LYS A 59 -8.03 -0.02 17.08
CA LYS A 59 -8.96 -0.54 16.07
C LYS A 59 -8.53 -1.89 15.54
N ILE A 60 -7.26 -2.20 15.66
CA ILE A 60 -6.70 -3.51 15.34
C ILE A 60 -5.73 -3.87 16.47
N ASP A 61 -5.35 -5.13 16.52
CA ASP A 61 -4.45 -5.61 17.57
C ASP A 61 -3.14 -4.82 17.56
N ALA A 62 -2.60 -4.54 18.74
CA ALA A 62 -1.37 -3.76 18.88
C ALA A 62 -0.17 -4.39 18.19
N THR A 63 -0.18 -5.71 18.04
CA THR A 63 0.94 -6.41 17.37
C THR A 63 1.08 -6.02 15.90
N TRP A 64 0.05 -5.42 15.30
CA TRP A 64 0.14 -4.96 13.91
C TRP A 64 1.13 -3.81 13.73
N SER A 65 1.44 -3.10 14.79
CA SER A 65 2.25 -1.89 14.74
C SER A 65 3.61 -2.09 14.06
N ASP A 66 4.20 -3.27 14.22
CA ASP A 66 5.54 -3.56 13.71
C ASP A 66 5.53 -4.45 12.48
N VAL A 67 4.37 -4.76 11.95
CA VAL A 67 4.25 -5.65 10.80
C VAL A 67 4.58 -4.87 9.53
N LYS A 68 5.38 -5.47 8.67
CA LYS A 68 5.72 -4.89 7.37
C LYS A 68 4.77 -5.43 6.31
N ALA A 69 4.57 -4.64 5.26
CA ALA A 69 3.73 -5.07 4.16
C ALA A 69 4.27 -6.36 3.54
N ALA A 70 3.38 -7.30 3.29
CA ALA A 70 3.73 -8.54 2.61
C ALA A 70 3.68 -8.38 1.11
N SER A 71 2.75 -7.55 0.60
CA SER A 71 2.64 -7.33 -0.84
C SER A 71 1.92 -6.02 -1.12
N VAL A 72 2.11 -5.53 -2.33
CA VAL A 72 1.44 -4.33 -2.84
C VAL A 72 1.11 -4.58 -4.30
N GLU A 73 -0.12 -4.26 -4.69
CA GLU A 73 -0.53 -4.43 -6.08
C GLU A 73 -1.63 -3.43 -6.41
N GLN A 74 -1.79 -3.15 -7.69
CA GLN A 74 -2.92 -2.36 -8.16
C GLN A 74 -3.99 -3.31 -8.67
N LYS A 75 -5.22 -3.06 -8.30
CA LYS A 75 -6.36 -3.84 -8.79
C LYS A 75 -7.41 -2.90 -9.33
N SER A 76 -8.14 -3.36 -10.33
CA SER A 76 -9.22 -2.59 -10.92
C SER A 76 -10.54 -2.97 -10.25
N TYR A 77 -11.26 -1.96 -9.82
CA TYR A 77 -12.58 -2.13 -9.20
C TYR A 77 -13.60 -1.32 -10.01
N ALA A 78 -14.86 -1.43 -9.63
CA ALA A 78 -15.93 -0.75 -10.36
C ALA A 78 -15.68 0.75 -10.47
N LYS A 79 -15.10 1.36 -9.45
CA LYS A 79 -14.84 2.80 -9.44
C LYS A 79 -13.49 3.18 -10.00
N GLY A 80 -12.70 2.19 -10.41
CA GLY A 80 -11.38 2.44 -10.97
C GLY A 80 -10.31 1.66 -10.23
N PRO A 81 -9.04 1.90 -10.58
CA PRO A 81 -7.94 1.17 -9.94
C PRO A 81 -7.70 1.63 -8.52
N GLU A 82 -7.19 0.72 -7.69
CA GLU A 82 -6.81 1.03 -6.32
C GLU A 82 -5.53 0.28 -6.00
N TRP A 83 -4.76 0.84 -5.07
CA TRP A 83 -3.65 0.14 -4.47
C TRP A 83 -4.20 -0.77 -3.37
N VAL A 84 -3.75 -2.01 -3.37
CA VAL A 84 -4.08 -2.98 -2.31
C VAL A 84 -2.78 -3.40 -1.65
N ILE A 85 -2.63 -3.06 -0.39
CA ILE A 85 -1.44 -3.40 0.38
C ILE A 85 -1.86 -4.44 1.42
N ILE A 86 -1.15 -5.55 1.45
CA ILE A 86 -1.52 -6.70 2.27
C ILE A 86 -0.48 -6.88 3.37
N PHE A 87 -0.96 -7.01 4.60
CA PHE A 87 -0.15 -7.27 5.78
C PHE A 87 -0.56 -8.60 6.38
N LYS A 88 0.39 -9.35 6.89
CA LYS A 88 0.12 -10.65 7.52
C LYS A 88 0.73 -10.68 8.91
N ASN A 89 -0.04 -11.20 9.87
CA ASN A 89 0.38 -11.19 11.27
C ASN A 89 -0.09 -12.47 11.95
N ASP A 90 0.82 -13.42 12.12
CA ASP A 90 0.50 -14.69 12.73
C ASP A 90 0.43 -14.63 14.26
N LYS A 91 0.74 -13.48 14.85
CA LYS A 91 0.57 -13.29 16.29
C LYS A 91 -0.87 -13.08 16.69
N VAL A 92 -1.73 -12.77 15.73
CA VAL A 92 -3.16 -12.64 15.99
C VAL A 92 -3.73 -14.05 16.11
N SER A 93 -4.41 -14.34 17.22
CA SER A 93 -4.91 -15.70 17.46
C SER A 93 -6.10 -16.07 16.57
N ASP A 94 -6.90 -15.07 16.18
CA ASP A 94 -8.04 -15.31 15.29
C ASP A 94 -7.53 -15.40 13.85
N THR A 95 -7.54 -16.61 13.29
CA THR A 95 -6.99 -16.83 11.95
C THR A 95 -7.70 -16.03 10.88
N SER A 96 -8.97 -15.68 11.10
CA SER A 96 -9.72 -14.86 10.13
C SER A 96 -9.26 -13.41 10.12
N LYS A 97 -8.40 -13.03 11.08
CA LYS A 97 -7.91 -11.66 11.22
C LYS A 97 -6.40 -11.58 11.12
N GLN A 98 -5.78 -12.59 10.52
CA GLN A 98 -4.33 -12.62 10.37
C GLN A 98 -3.85 -11.96 9.07
N THR A 99 -4.75 -11.63 8.17
CA THR A 99 -4.43 -10.92 6.93
C THR A 99 -5.22 -9.64 6.90
N LEU A 100 -4.51 -8.52 6.77
CA LEU A 100 -5.13 -7.20 6.75
C LEU A 100 -4.88 -6.57 5.39
N TYR A 101 -5.96 -6.11 4.77
CA TYR A 101 -5.91 -5.46 3.45
C TYR A 101 -6.20 -3.99 3.63
N LEU A 102 -5.32 -3.15 3.09
CA LEU A 102 -5.55 -1.72 3.04
C LEU A 102 -5.70 -1.28 1.61
N PHE A 103 -6.67 -0.40 1.38
CA PHE A 103 -7.02 0.08 0.05
C PHE A 103 -6.77 1.58 -0.02
N PHE A 104 -6.06 2.00 -1.06
CA PHE A 104 -5.75 3.41 -1.30
C PHE A 104 -6.08 3.75 -2.74
N SER A 105 -6.50 4.99 -2.96
CA SER A 105 -6.70 5.48 -4.33
C SER A 105 -5.34 5.56 -5.04
N PRO A 106 -5.34 5.68 -6.38
CA PRO A 106 -4.07 5.81 -7.11
C PRO A 106 -3.21 6.96 -6.63
N ASP A 107 -3.82 8.05 -6.16
CA ASP A 107 -3.08 9.21 -5.66
C ASP A 107 -2.74 9.11 -4.17
N GLY A 108 -2.97 7.94 -3.57
CA GLY A 108 -2.47 7.65 -2.22
C GLY A 108 -3.37 8.01 -1.07
N HIS A 109 -4.66 8.23 -1.33
CA HIS A 109 -5.62 8.49 -0.26
C HIS A 109 -6.20 7.19 0.27
N TYR A 110 -6.26 7.10 1.59
CA TYR A 110 -6.83 5.93 2.27
C TYR A 110 -8.30 5.77 1.94
N ILE A 111 -8.70 4.56 1.61
CA ILE A 111 -10.10 4.24 1.31
C ILE A 111 -10.69 3.37 2.41
N ALA A 112 -10.06 2.24 2.71
CA ALA A 112 -10.62 1.28 3.65
C ALA A 112 -9.57 0.28 4.11
N ALA A 113 -9.90 -0.41 5.19
CA ALA A 113 -9.10 -1.55 5.64
C ALA A 113 -10.06 -2.65 6.10
N ASN A 114 -9.74 -3.89 5.78
CA ASN A 114 -10.53 -5.01 6.25
C ASN A 114 -9.69 -6.29 6.23
N TYR A 115 -10.28 -7.36 6.74
CA TYR A 115 -9.59 -8.66 6.82
C TYR A 115 -9.97 -9.61 5.69
N THR A 116 -10.84 -9.20 4.78
CA THR A 116 -11.37 -10.08 3.75
C THR A 116 -10.82 -9.80 2.36
N GLY A 117 -10.34 -8.59 2.14
CA GLY A 117 -9.84 -8.19 0.82
C GLY A 117 -10.92 -7.68 -0.11
N ASN A 118 -12.10 -7.46 0.40
CA ASN A 118 -13.19 -6.94 -0.41
C ASN A 118 -13.44 -5.48 -0.09
#